data_93e384fd940a83df680214d54fa26b25
#
_entry.id   93e384fd940a83df680214d54fa26b25
#
_cell.length_a   1.000
_cell.length_b   1.000
_cell.length_c   1.000
_cell.angle_alpha   90.00
_cell.angle_beta   90.00
_cell.angle_gamma   90.00
#
_symmetry.space_group_name_H-M   'P 1'
#
loop_
_entity.id
_entity.type
_entity.pdbx_description
1 polymer ?
#
loop_
_entity_poly.entity_id
_entity_poly.type
_entity_poly.pdbx_seq_one_letter_code
_entity_poly.pdbx_strand_id
1 'polypeptide(L)'
;LRTPYWGPLSGLRSTIGGALSQCSVFLGSGEYGSVGDSVLSLEVVLADGSVLTTGSAAAGVNTKPFIRYFGPDLTGLFVGDAGALGIKARATFKLIPREVEIDFVSAEFDDPTAMIEAMSEISRNDIAAECFSFDPVLLEQRKKRMSLLADAETLLKVVKQSGVMAGLGLVTSGRDFVGEDKYSTHVSIEGKTAGEVAAKVVAAKRIFAAKGQATENSFPKALRAMPFVAPNSMLGPAGERWVPVHAIFPHSTAQAAFKTLQAFFASKQSWLDEHQIRIGYLCTTVAQQAVLIEPVFYWNDSHTAYHKRVVEADYLKKCGEPAANPSATAAVGALKAETARLMRSLGGIHFQIGKFYTYREGRNAAALALFDAIKKQLDPQNIMNPGVLK
;
A
#
# COMPACT_ATOMS: atom_id res chain seq x y z
N LEU A 1 21.01 5.33 10.28
CA LEU A 1 20.67 4.89 8.93
C LEU A 1 19.32 4.17 8.93
N ARG A 2 18.60 4.18 7.79
CA ARG A 2 17.39 3.41 7.53
C ARG A 2 17.33 2.97 6.07
N THR A 3 16.44 2.03 5.75
CA THR A 3 16.06 1.74 4.37
C THR A 3 15.14 2.85 3.84
N PRO A 4 15.21 3.24 2.55
CA PRO A 4 14.31 4.24 1.96
C PRO A 4 12.84 3.81 2.08
N TYR A 5 12.48 2.71 1.43
CA TYR A 5 11.23 2.00 1.71
C TYR A 5 11.41 1.12 2.96
N TRP A 6 10.45 1.12 3.88
CA TRP A 6 10.61 0.38 5.13
C TRP A 6 9.41 -0.47 5.55
N GLY A 7 8.35 -0.57 4.75
CA GLY A 7 7.33 -1.59 4.90
C GLY A 7 5.95 -1.25 4.33
N PRO A 8 5.14 -2.27 4.05
CA PRO A 8 3.72 -2.10 3.77
C PRO A 8 2.95 -1.87 5.07
N LEU A 9 1.73 -1.34 4.99
CA LEU A 9 0.85 -1.17 6.15
C LEU A 9 0.61 -2.51 6.90
N SER A 10 0.52 -3.62 6.15
CA SER A 10 0.39 -5.00 6.67
C SER A 10 1.73 -5.63 7.09
N GLY A 11 2.76 -4.83 7.34
CA GLY A 11 4.15 -5.29 7.52
C GLY A 11 4.43 -6.15 8.73
N LEU A 12 3.56 -6.17 9.74
CA LEU A 12 3.79 -6.90 11.00
C LEU A 12 4.12 -8.39 10.79
N ARG A 13 3.53 -9.04 9.77
CA ARG A 13 3.77 -10.45 9.42
C ARG A 13 4.28 -10.65 8.00
N SER A 14 4.65 -9.58 7.31
CA SER A 14 5.23 -9.65 5.98
C SER A 14 6.70 -10.07 6.06
N THR A 15 7.14 -10.86 5.07
CA THR A 15 8.57 -11.14 4.88
C THR A 15 9.16 -10.19 3.84
N ILE A 16 10.46 -9.95 3.93
CA ILE A 16 11.18 -9.14 2.93
C ILE A 16 11.09 -9.80 1.54
N GLY A 17 11.28 -11.11 1.46
CA GLY A 17 11.16 -11.85 0.19
C GLY A 17 9.76 -11.77 -0.41
N GLY A 18 8.72 -11.81 0.41
CA GLY A 18 7.34 -11.60 -0.01
C GLY A 18 7.08 -10.18 -0.49
N ALA A 19 7.59 -9.16 0.22
CA ALA A 19 7.47 -7.77 -0.18
C ALA A 19 8.13 -7.52 -1.56
N LEU A 20 9.33 -8.05 -1.79
CA LEU A 20 10.04 -7.97 -3.08
C LEU A 20 9.29 -8.70 -4.19
N SER A 21 8.81 -9.93 -3.93
CA SER A 21 8.05 -10.71 -4.91
C SER A 21 6.74 -10.02 -5.32
N GLN A 22 6.15 -9.22 -4.45
CA GLN A 22 4.90 -8.49 -4.70
C GLN A 22 5.13 -7.01 -5.07
N CYS A 23 6.36 -6.55 -5.07
CA CYS A 23 6.71 -5.14 -5.31
C CYS A 23 5.93 -4.18 -4.40
N SER A 24 5.97 -4.43 -3.10
CA SER A 24 5.18 -3.69 -2.10
C SER A 24 5.48 -2.20 -2.08
N VAL A 25 4.44 -1.42 -1.79
CA VAL A 25 4.48 0.03 -1.59
C VAL A 25 3.81 0.38 -0.26
N PHE A 26 4.12 1.48 0.33
CA PHE A 26 3.43 2.30 1.33
C PHE A 26 4.40 3.21 2.11
N LEU A 27 5.06 2.70 3.17
CA LEU A 27 5.91 3.53 4.05
C LEU A 27 7.24 3.87 3.35
N GLY A 28 7.47 5.15 3.14
CA GLY A 28 8.58 5.69 2.36
C GLY A 28 8.32 5.72 0.86
N SER A 29 7.20 5.17 0.37
CA SER A 29 6.96 5.09 -1.07
C SER A 29 6.64 6.42 -1.72
N GLY A 30 6.17 7.41 -0.98
CA GLY A 30 5.88 8.73 -1.52
C GLY A 30 7.11 9.42 -2.10
N GLU A 31 8.27 9.21 -1.47
CA GLU A 31 9.56 9.77 -1.90
C GLU A 31 10.44 8.74 -2.63
N TYR A 32 10.48 7.50 -2.14
CA TYR A 32 11.48 6.52 -2.55
C TYR A 32 10.96 5.39 -3.46
N GLY A 33 9.68 5.41 -3.83
CA GLY A 33 9.09 4.36 -4.68
C GLY A 33 8.78 3.06 -3.94
N SER A 34 8.81 1.96 -4.66
CA SER A 34 8.52 0.63 -4.14
C SER A 34 9.70 0.02 -3.36
N VAL A 35 9.45 -1.12 -2.71
CA VAL A 35 10.53 -1.92 -2.12
C VAL A 35 11.61 -2.28 -3.15
N GLY A 36 11.23 -2.46 -4.42
CA GLY A 36 12.16 -2.78 -5.50
C GLY A 36 13.18 -1.69 -5.78
N ASP A 37 12.84 -0.43 -5.54
CA ASP A 37 13.72 0.73 -5.75
C ASP A 37 14.80 0.85 -4.64
N SER A 38 14.62 0.14 -3.55
CA SER A 38 15.54 0.12 -2.41
C SER A 38 16.52 -1.06 -2.41
N VAL A 39 16.32 -2.10 -3.26
CA VAL A 39 17.15 -3.31 -3.26
C VAL A 39 18.34 -3.16 -4.19
N LEU A 40 19.51 -3.60 -3.72
CA LEU A 40 20.78 -3.58 -4.46
C LEU A 40 21.17 -4.94 -5.04
N SER A 41 20.90 -6.02 -4.29
CA SER A 41 21.31 -7.37 -4.63
C SER A 41 20.40 -8.39 -3.98
N LEU A 42 20.26 -9.53 -4.63
CA LEU A 42 19.51 -10.70 -4.15
C LEU A 42 20.37 -11.96 -4.24
N GLU A 43 20.17 -12.87 -3.29
CA GLU A 43 20.46 -14.29 -3.45
C GLU A 43 19.13 -15.01 -3.63
N VAL A 44 18.98 -15.69 -4.75
CA VAL A 44 17.74 -16.35 -5.16
C VAL A 44 17.99 -17.84 -5.31
N VAL A 45 17.23 -18.67 -4.61
CA VAL A 45 17.23 -20.12 -4.81
C VAL A 45 16.32 -20.43 -5.99
N LEU A 46 16.90 -21.03 -7.02
CA LEU A 46 16.21 -21.42 -8.26
C LEU A 46 15.51 -22.80 -8.13
N ALA A 47 14.79 -23.19 -9.17
CA ALA A 47 14.00 -24.44 -9.16
C ALA A 47 14.85 -25.70 -9.04
N ASP A 48 16.09 -25.68 -9.51
CA ASP A 48 17.05 -26.78 -9.41
C ASP A 48 17.84 -26.79 -8.07
N GLY A 49 17.55 -25.84 -7.16
CA GLY A 49 18.23 -25.68 -5.87
C GLY A 49 19.52 -24.87 -5.95
N SER A 50 19.98 -24.47 -7.12
CA SER A 50 21.14 -23.59 -7.24
C SER A 50 20.82 -22.17 -6.70
N VAL A 51 21.87 -21.44 -6.30
CA VAL A 51 21.76 -20.07 -5.80
C VAL A 51 22.28 -19.09 -6.83
N LEU A 52 21.43 -18.21 -7.31
CA LEU A 52 21.79 -17.11 -8.20
C LEU A 52 21.98 -15.84 -7.36
N THR A 53 23.11 -15.17 -7.56
CA THR A 53 23.41 -13.86 -6.97
C THR A 53 23.26 -12.77 -8.02
N THR A 54 22.70 -11.62 -7.64
CA THR A 54 22.46 -10.47 -8.54
C THR A 54 23.19 -9.21 -8.11
N GLY A 55 23.13 -8.15 -8.92
CA GLY A 55 23.79 -6.87 -8.63
C GLY A 55 25.33 -7.01 -8.64
N SER A 56 26.04 -6.07 -8.03
CA SER A 56 27.50 -6.10 -7.98
C SER A 56 28.08 -7.31 -7.24
N ALA A 57 27.31 -7.95 -6.37
CA ALA A 57 27.73 -9.20 -5.70
C ALA A 57 27.94 -10.37 -6.67
N ALA A 58 27.37 -10.30 -7.88
CA ALA A 58 27.55 -11.28 -8.95
C ALA A 58 28.89 -11.14 -9.71
N ALA A 59 29.65 -10.06 -9.48
CA ALA A 59 30.88 -9.77 -10.24
C ALA A 59 32.05 -10.72 -9.92
N GLY A 60 31.97 -11.50 -8.84
CA GLY A 60 33.00 -12.46 -8.47
C GLY A 60 33.13 -12.71 -6.98
N VAL A 61 34.06 -13.60 -6.62
CA VAL A 61 34.31 -13.94 -5.24
C VAL A 61 34.83 -12.70 -4.48
N ASN A 62 34.29 -12.45 -3.29
CA ASN A 62 34.59 -11.30 -2.42
C ASN A 62 34.03 -9.93 -2.89
N THR A 63 33.23 -9.85 -3.95
CA THR A 63 32.57 -8.60 -4.32
C THR A 63 31.36 -8.33 -3.42
N LYS A 64 31.35 -7.17 -2.77
CA LYS A 64 30.26 -6.76 -1.89
C LYS A 64 29.08 -6.21 -2.71
N PRO A 65 27.83 -6.37 -2.26
CA PRO A 65 26.66 -5.79 -2.89
C PRO A 65 26.55 -4.29 -2.53
N PHE A 66 27.06 -3.41 -3.40
CA PHE A 66 27.02 -1.95 -3.20
C PHE A 66 26.34 -1.17 -4.32
N ILE A 67 26.12 -1.82 -5.46
CA ILE A 67 25.41 -1.23 -6.60
C ILE A 67 24.51 -2.29 -7.26
N ARG A 68 23.33 -1.87 -7.70
CA ARG A 68 22.34 -2.76 -8.31
C ARG A 68 22.71 -3.16 -9.73
N TYR A 69 23.20 -2.21 -10.51
CA TYR A 69 23.42 -2.35 -11.93
C TYR A 69 24.86 -2.83 -12.19
N PHE A 70 24.97 -4.09 -12.59
CA PHE A 70 26.20 -4.71 -13.08
C PHE A 70 25.84 -5.43 -14.39
N GLY A 71 25.91 -4.71 -15.50
CA GLY A 71 25.30 -5.12 -16.76
C GLY A 71 23.77 -5.00 -16.71
N PRO A 72 23.02 -5.89 -17.38
CA PRO A 72 21.56 -5.92 -17.30
C PRO A 72 21.07 -6.10 -15.87
N ASP A 73 19.95 -5.45 -15.54
CA ASP A 73 19.37 -5.51 -14.20
C ASP A 73 18.74 -6.88 -13.89
N LEU A 74 19.56 -7.85 -13.50
CA LEU A 74 19.10 -9.16 -13.07
C LEU A 74 18.34 -9.10 -11.73
N THR A 75 18.63 -8.13 -10.88
CA THR A 75 17.87 -7.93 -9.62
C THR A 75 16.40 -7.62 -9.92
N GLY A 76 16.14 -6.80 -10.94
CA GLY A 76 14.79 -6.44 -11.39
C GLY A 76 13.95 -7.62 -11.87
N LEU A 77 14.55 -8.68 -12.40
CA LEU A 77 13.84 -9.88 -12.83
C LEU A 77 13.08 -10.57 -11.67
N PHE A 78 13.62 -10.48 -10.46
CA PHE A 78 13.06 -11.12 -9.27
C PHE A 78 12.22 -10.19 -8.40
N VAL A 79 12.05 -8.92 -8.80
CA VAL A 79 11.16 -7.96 -8.14
C VAL A 79 9.80 -7.95 -8.83
N GLY A 80 8.73 -8.12 -8.07
CA GLY A 80 7.37 -8.17 -8.62
C GLY A 80 7.05 -9.45 -9.41
N ASP A 81 7.92 -10.45 -9.35
CA ASP A 81 7.77 -11.74 -10.05
C ASP A 81 6.73 -12.68 -9.42
N ALA A 82 6.07 -12.26 -8.35
CA ALA A 82 5.14 -13.08 -7.57
C ALA A 82 5.74 -14.43 -7.12
N GLY A 83 7.07 -14.54 -7.04
CA GLY A 83 7.78 -15.77 -6.72
C GLY A 83 7.84 -16.79 -7.86
N ALA A 84 7.53 -16.37 -9.09
CA ALA A 84 7.54 -17.26 -10.27
C ALA A 84 8.95 -17.70 -10.69
N LEU A 85 9.98 -16.91 -10.41
CA LEU A 85 11.34 -17.14 -10.89
C LEU A 85 12.29 -17.72 -9.84
N GLY A 86 11.92 -17.67 -8.56
CA GLY A 86 12.74 -18.22 -7.50
C GLY A 86 12.40 -17.68 -6.10
N ILE A 87 13.04 -18.26 -5.08
CA ILE A 87 12.86 -17.89 -3.67
C ILE A 87 13.95 -16.89 -3.26
N LYS A 88 13.58 -15.68 -2.86
CA LYS A 88 14.51 -14.65 -2.37
C LYS A 88 14.99 -15.02 -0.97
N ALA A 89 16.15 -15.63 -0.88
CA ALA A 89 16.75 -16.11 0.38
C ALA A 89 17.46 -14.98 1.14
N ARG A 90 18.14 -14.07 0.42
CA ARG A 90 18.81 -12.90 1.00
C ARG A 90 18.60 -11.68 0.11
N ALA A 91 18.48 -10.52 0.75
CA ALA A 91 18.40 -9.23 0.06
C ALA A 91 19.33 -8.21 0.71
N THR A 92 20.02 -7.43 -0.10
CA THR A 92 20.81 -6.28 0.35
C THR A 92 20.10 -5.01 -0.08
N PHE A 93 19.83 -4.14 0.90
CA PHE A 93 19.15 -2.87 0.69
C PHE A 93 20.10 -1.69 0.76
N LYS A 94 19.80 -0.65 -0.02
CA LYS A 94 20.39 0.67 0.13
C LYS A 94 20.02 1.22 1.51
N LEU A 95 20.98 1.87 2.17
CA LEU A 95 20.73 2.63 3.38
C LEU A 95 20.87 4.12 3.07
N ILE A 96 20.00 4.92 3.66
CA ILE A 96 20.05 6.37 3.66
C ILE A 96 20.23 6.89 5.09
N PRO A 97 20.67 8.12 5.32
CA PRO A 97 20.60 8.76 6.62
C PRO A 97 19.17 8.70 7.16
N ARG A 98 19.02 8.46 8.46
CA ARG A 98 17.71 8.64 9.09
C ARG A 98 17.50 10.12 9.25
N GLU A 99 16.45 10.62 8.64
CA GLU A 99 16.06 12.01 8.81
C GLU A 99 15.67 12.26 10.28
N VAL A 100 16.12 13.38 10.81
CA VAL A 100 15.95 13.71 12.23
C VAL A 100 14.76 14.60 12.48
N GLU A 101 14.36 15.36 11.48
CA GLU A 101 13.22 16.27 11.53
C GLU A 101 12.03 15.65 10.78
N ILE A 102 10.87 15.70 11.40
CA ILE A 102 9.63 15.22 10.80
C ILE A 102 8.47 16.13 11.24
N ASP A 103 7.60 16.46 10.29
CA ASP A 103 6.33 17.13 10.57
C ASP A 103 5.21 16.54 9.71
N PHE A 104 3.97 16.91 10.01
CA PHE A 104 2.79 16.31 9.43
C PHE A 104 1.81 17.39 9.01
N VAL A 105 1.17 17.19 7.86
CA VAL A 105 0.11 18.07 7.38
C VAL A 105 -1.06 17.22 6.95
N SER A 106 -2.28 17.63 7.30
CA SER A 106 -3.52 16.97 6.89
C SER A 106 -4.51 17.99 6.36
N ALA A 107 -5.30 17.55 5.39
CA ALA A 107 -6.40 18.34 4.85
C ALA A 107 -7.61 17.46 4.56
N GLU A 108 -8.77 18.06 4.59
CA GLU A 108 -10.03 17.46 4.15
C GLU A 108 -10.57 18.14 2.88
N PHE A 109 -11.35 17.40 2.11
CA PHE A 109 -11.85 17.79 0.81
C PHE A 109 -13.32 17.38 0.66
N ASP A 110 -14.12 18.27 0.06
CA ASP A 110 -15.47 17.92 -0.40
C ASP A 110 -15.44 17.17 -1.74
N ASP A 111 -14.53 17.57 -2.62
CA ASP A 111 -14.34 16.97 -3.93
C ASP A 111 -13.16 16.00 -3.95
N PRO A 112 -13.42 14.69 -4.17
CA PRO A 112 -12.35 13.71 -4.25
C PRO A 112 -11.42 13.90 -5.45
N THR A 113 -11.85 14.58 -6.52
CA THR A 113 -10.97 14.89 -7.65
C THR A 113 -9.97 15.98 -7.29
N ALA A 114 -10.38 16.96 -6.51
CA ALA A 114 -9.49 17.97 -5.93
C ALA A 114 -8.47 17.35 -4.95
N MET A 115 -8.87 16.32 -4.19
CA MET A 115 -7.99 15.53 -3.36
C MET A 115 -6.87 14.85 -4.17
N ILE A 116 -7.22 14.11 -5.24
CA ILE A 116 -6.24 13.43 -6.10
C ILE A 116 -5.29 14.43 -6.77
N GLU A 117 -5.81 15.58 -7.17
CA GLU A 117 -4.99 16.64 -7.75
C GLU A 117 -3.99 17.22 -6.73
N ALA A 118 -4.44 17.48 -5.49
CA ALA A 118 -3.57 17.92 -4.40
C ALA A 118 -2.49 16.88 -4.09
N MET A 119 -2.83 15.61 -4.00
CA MET A 119 -1.86 14.52 -3.80
C MET A 119 -0.83 14.47 -4.94
N SER A 120 -1.27 14.63 -6.19
CA SER A 120 -0.39 14.67 -7.35
C SER A 120 0.56 15.86 -7.32
N GLU A 121 0.11 17.01 -6.85
CA GLU A 121 0.94 18.20 -6.71
C GLU A 121 1.96 18.04 -5.58
N ILE A 122 1.58 17.51 -4.43
CA ILE A 122 2.48 17.15 -3.32
C ILE A 122 3.59 16.21 -3.80
N SER A 123 3.22 15.16 -4.55
CA SER A 123 4.16 14.15 -5.06
C SER A 123 5.16 14.75 -6.05
N ARG A 124 4.68 15.49 -7.06
CA ARG A 124 5.54 16.11 -8.08
C ARG A 124 6.51 17.15 -7.54
N ASN A 125 6.20 17.76 -6.41
CA ASN A 125 7.06 18.72 -5.74
C ASN A 125 8.00 18.08 -4.70
N ASP A 126 8.06 16.75 -4.60
CA ASP A 126 8.95 16.01 -3.69
C ASP A 126 8.82 16.47 -2.23
N ILE A 127 7.58 16.65 -1.79
CA ILE A 127 7.31 17.20 -0.45
C ILE A 127 7.26 16.10 0.59
N ALA A 128 6.73 14.92 0.23
CA ALA A 128 6.25 13.94 1.20
C ALA A 128 6.99 12.60 1.15
N ALA A 129 7.46 12.13 2.29
CA ALA A 129 7.90 10.74 2.47
C ALA A 129 6.72 9.76 2.33
N GLU A 130 5.57 10.09 2.93
CA GLU A 130 4.29 9.44 2.70
C GLU A 130 3.20 10.50 2.42
N CYS A 131 2.38 10.24 1.38
CA CYS A 131 1.16 10.99 1.09
C CYS A 131 0.05 9.99 0.78
N PHE A 132 -0.96 9.90 1.63
CA PHE A 132 -2.05 8.95 1.50
C PHE A 132 -3.39 9.60 1.86
N SER A 133 -4.47 9.03 1.32
CA SER A 133 -5.83 9.55 1.52
C SER A 133 -6.80 8.46 1.89
N PHE A 134 -7.88 8.89 2.55
CA PHE A 134 -9.02 8.05 2.87
C PHE A 134 -10.31 8.73 2.43
N ASP A 135 -11.25 7.92 2.00
CA ASP A 135 -12.62 8.33 1.82
C ASP A 135 -13.44 8.15 3.13
N PRO A 136 -14.66 8.69 3.20
CA PRO A 136 -15.52 8.59 4.38
C PRO A 136 -15.80 7.15 4.81
N VAL A 137 -16.03 6.24 3.85
CA VAL A 137 -16.34 4.83 4.14
C VAL A 137 -15.15 4.12 4.79
N LEU A 138 -13.96 4.31 4.27
CA LEU A 138 -12.75 3.73 4.82
C LEU A 138 -12.46 4.28 6.23
N LEU A 139 -12.67 5.58 6.45
CA LEU A 139 -12.52 6.22 7.77
C LEU A 139 -13.50 5.63 8.78
N GLU A 140 -14.77 5.50 8.44
CA GLU A 140 -15.79 4.90 9.29
C GLU A 140 -15.42 3.46 9.68
N GLN A 141 -15.02 2.65 8.70
CA GLN A 141 -14.63 1.27 8.95
C GLN A 141 -13.35 1.16 9.82
N ARG A 142 -12.43 2.09 9.69
CA ARG A 142 -11.24 2.14 10.56
C ARG A 142 -11.58 2.52 11.98
N LYS A 143 -12.45 3.51 12.19
CA LYS A 143 -12.94 3.91 13.52
C LYS A 143 -13.55 2.71 14.28
N LYS A 144 -14.33 1.87 13.59
CA LYS A 144 -14.95 0.67 14.19
C LYS A 144 -13.93 -0.38 14.67
N ARG A 145 -12.75 -0.43 14.05
CA ARG A 145 -11.72 -1.46 14.32
C ARG A 145 -10.68 -1.05 15.36
N MET A 146 -10.61 0.23 15.72
CA MET A 146 -9.69 0.72 16.75
C MET A 146 -10.17 0.31 18.12
N SER A 147 -9.31 -0.38 18.89
CA SER A 147 -9.60 -0.73 20.29
C SER A 147 -9.09 0.35 21.23
N LEU A 148 -9.74 0.50 22.38
CA LEU A 148 -9.31 1.45 23.44
C LEU A 148 -7.88 1.16 23.93
N LEU A 149 -7.47 -0.13 23.99
CA LEU A 149 -6.11 -0.52 24.40
C LEU A 149 -5.06 -0.16 23.35
N ALA A 150 -5.38 -0.37 22.06
CA ALA A 150 -4.51 0.05 20.97
C ALA A 150 -4.38 1.58 20.92
N ASP A 151 -5.44 2.30 21.24
CA ASP A 151 -5.42 3.77 21.36
C ASP A 151 -4.45 4.24 22.46
N ALA A 152 -4.46 3.62 23.65
CA ALA A 152 -3.56 3.95 24.74
C ALA A 152 -2.08 3.65 24.42
N GLU A 153 -1.79 2.51 23.78
CA GLU A 153 -0.43 2.17 23.35
C GLU A 153 0.06 3.13 22.25
N THR A 154 -0.82 3.48 21.31
CA THR A 154 -0.56 4.45 20.27
C THR A 154 -0.25 5.81 20.86
N LEU A 155 -1.06 6.26 21.84
CA LEU A 155 -0.85 7.54 22.54
C LEU A 155 0.53 7.59 23.19
N LEU A 156 0.93 6.54 23.92
CA LEU A 156 2.23 6.47 24.57
C LEU A 156 3.39 6.57 23.56
N LYS A 157 3.25 5.89 22.41
CA LYS A 157 4.25 5.93 21.33
C LYS A 157 4.31 7.31 20.66
N VAL A 158 3.16 7.95 20.43
CA VAL A 158 3.09 9.31 19.87
C VAL A 158 3.72 10.32 20.82
N VAL A 159 3.42 10.24 22.12
CA VAL A 159 4.05 11.10 23.14
C VAL A 159 5.56 10.94 23.15
N LYS A 160 6.05 9.71 23.08
CA LYS A 160 7.50 9.42 23.07
C LYS A 160 8.20 9.88 21.80
N GLN A 161 7.55 9.83 20.64
CA GLN A 161 8.14 10.14 19.34
C GLN A 161 7.96 11.60 18.93
N SER A 162 6.81 12.19 19.22
CA SER A 162 6.40 13.52 18.74
C SER A 162 6.09 14.51 19.87
N GLY A 163 6.30 14.11 21.12
CA GLY A 163 6.13 14.95 22.31
C GLY A 163 4.71 14.94 22.89
N VAL A 164 4.61 15.49 24.13
CA VAL A 164 3.38 15.50 24.93
C VAL A 164 2.23 16.25 24.24
N MET A 165 2.53 17.34 23.54
CA MET A 165 1.51 18.14 22.84
C MET A 165 0.86 17.35 21.68
N ALA A 166 1.63 16.53 20.98
CA ALA A 166 1.11 15.66 19.93
C ALA A 166 0.22 14.54 20.49
N GLY A 167 0.60 13.97 21.64
CA GLY A 167 -0.23 13.03 22.37
C GLY A 167 -1.52 13.65 22.88
N LEU A 168 -1.47 14.89 23.39
CA LEU A 168 -2.65 15.63 23.82
C LEU A 168 -3.60 15.92 22.65
N GLY A 169 -3.08 16.30 21.47
CA GLY A 169 -3.85 16.47 20.25
C GLY A 169 -4.62 15.19 19.88
N LEU A 170 -3.98 14.02 19.98
CA LEU A 170 -4.62 12.73 19.71
C LEU A 170 -5.79 12.45 20.69
N VAL A 171 -5.66 12.84 21.94
CA VAL A 171 -6.72 12.70 22.96
C VAL A 171 -7.84 13.70 22.76
N THR A 172 -7.52 14.96 22.46
CA THR A 172 -8.51 16.04 22.36
C THR A 172 -9.29 16.03 21.05
N SER A 173 -8.67 15.62 19.93
CA SER A 173 -9.36 15.43 18.65
C SER A 173 -10.27 14.20 18.65
N GLY A 174 -10.10 13.30 19.61
CA GLY A 174 -10.88 12.08 19.71
C GLY A 174 -10.72 11.20 18.46
N ARG A 175 -11.83 10.60 18.01
CA ARG A 175 -11.89 9.79 16.78
C ARG A 175 -12.42 10.57 15.57
N ASP A 176 -12.88 11.81 15.78
CA ASP A 176 -13.54 12.66 14.78
C ASP A 176 -12.63 13.82 14.34
N PHE A 177 -11.48 13.44 13.76
CA PHE A 177 -10.49 14.41 13.23
C PHE A 177 -10.72 14.79 11.75
N VAL A 178 -11.73 14.21 11.11
CA VAL A 178 -12.19 14.55 9.75
C VAL A 178 -13.70 14.69 9.80
N GLY A 179 -14.27 15.68 9.12
CA GLY A 179 -15.71 15.88 9.04
C GLY A 179 -16.44 14.66 8.48
N GLU A 180 -17.70 14.49 8.84
CA GLU A 180 -18.55 13.49 8.22
C GLU A 180 -18.63 13.72 6.71
N ASP A 181 -18.60 12.64 5.92
CA ASP A 181 -18.63 12.66 4.45
C ASP A 181 -17.48 13.41 3.76
N LYS A 182 -16.38 13.68 4.48
CA LYS A 182 -15.18 14.32 3.90
C LYS A 182 -14.14 13.28 3.50
N TYR A 183 -13.47 13.57 2.38
CA TYR A 183 -12.23 12.90 2.00
C TYR A 183 -11.07 13.53 2.77
N SER A 184 -10.05 12.76 3.11
CA SER A 184 -8.88 13.30 3.82
C SER A 184 -7.57 12.89 3.15
N THR A 185 -6.58 13.78 3.20
CA THR A 185 -5.21 13.50 2.80
C THR A 185 -4.27 13.82 3.95
N HIS A 186 -3.33 12.91 4.17
CA HIS A 186 -2.35 12.95 5.23
C HIS A 186 -0.95 12.86 4.65
N VAL A 187 -0.06 13.72 5.12
CA VAL A 187 1.31 13.83 4.61
C VAL A 187 2.28 13.75 5.77
N SER A 188 3.28 12.87 5.65
CA SER A 188 4.47 12.85 6.51
C SER A 188 5.62 13.49 5.76
N ILE A 189 6.22 14.52 6.33
CA ILE A 189 7.29 15.33 5.75
C ILE A 189 8.56 15.11 6.54
N GLU A 190 9.60 14.62 5.88
CA GLU A 190 10.90 14.39 6.48
C GLU A 190 11.96 15.34 5.91
N GLY A 191 12.99 15.61 6.70
CA GLY A 191 14.11 16.42 6.27
C GLY A 191 15.30 16.37 7.22
N LYS A 192 16.45 16.84 6.72
CA LYS A 192 17.72 16.86 7.45
C LYS A 192 17.77 18.02 8.45
N THR A 193 17.01 19.07 8.20
CA THR A 193 16.98 20.27 9.02
C THR A 193 15.56 20.77 9.26
N ALA A 194 15.32 21.44 10.37
CA ALA A 194 14.03 22.06 10.68
C ALA A 194 13.61 23.09 9.60
N GLY A 195 14.57 23.80 9.01
CA GLY A 195 14.30 24.76 7.92
C GLY A 195 13.79 24.08 6.65
N GLU A 196 14.35 22.93 6.28
CA GLU A 196 13.90 22.13 5.15
C GLU A 196 12.46 21.65 5.37
N VAL A 197 12.19 21.04 6.51
CA VAL A 197 10.84 20.54 6.87
C VAL A 197 9.84 21.70 6.90
N ALA A 198 10.19 22.84 7.51
CA ALA A 198 9.32 24.01 7.56
C ALA A 198 8.96 24.53 6.15
N ALA A 199 9.91 24.57 5.22
CA ALA A 199 9.66 24.99 3.84
C ALA A 199 8.70 24.01 3.12
N LYS A 200 8.91 22.70 3.26
CA LYS A 200 8.02 21.67 2.72
C LYS A 200 6.62 21.75 3.34
N VAL A 201 6.50 21.99 4.64
CA VAL A 201 5.21 22.18 5.35
C VAL A 201 4.44 23.39 4.80
N VAL A 202 5.13 24.51 4.58
CA VAL A 202 4.51 25.71 3.98
C VAL A 202 4.00 25.41 2.57
N ALA A 203 4.78 24.70 1.76
CA ALA A 203 4.37 24.29 0.42
C ALA A 203 3.17 23.35 0.45
N ALA A 204 3.17 22.33 1.32
CA ALA A 204 2.04 21.42 1.49
C ALA A 204 0.76 22.14 1.91
N LYS A 205 0.84 23.02 2.92
CA LYS A 205 -0.30 23.83 3.37
C LYS A 205 -0.86 24.71 2.27
N ARG A 206 -0.01 25.32 1.44
CA ARG A 206 -0.44 26.13 0.30
C ARG A 206 -1.20 25.32 -0.74
N ILE A 207 -0.69 24.12 -1.08
CA ILE A 207 -1.35 23.19 -2.03
C ILE A 207 -2.72 22.80 -1.49
N PHE A 208 -2.79 22.41 -0.22
CA PHE A 208 -4.05 21.99 0.39
C PHE A 208 -5.06 23.14 0.49
N ALA A 209 -4.63 24.31 0.92
CA ALA A 209 -5.52 25.47 1.05
C ALA A 209 -6.13 25.94 -0.29
N ALA A 210 -5.49 25.64 -1.41
CA ALA A 210 -6.03 25.95 -2.73
C ALA A 210 -7.20 25.03 -3.17
N LYS A 211 -7.39 23.86 -2.51
CA LYS A 211 -8.29 22.81 -2.98
C LYS A 211 -9.17 22.18 -1.88
N GLY A 212 -8.80 22.37 -0.63
CA GLY A 212 -9.45 21.79 0.55
C GLY A 212 -9.24 22.64 1.78
N GLN A 213 -9.48 22.08 2.94
CA GLN A 213 -9.35 22.74 4.23
C GLN A 213 -8.37 21.98 5.13
N ALA A 214 -7.59 22.72 5.92
CA ALA A 214 -6.71 22.08 6.90
C ALA A 214 -7.53 21.32 7.95
N THR A 215 -7.06 20.13 8.31
CA THR A 215 -7.65 19.33 9.38
C THR A 215 -6.60 18.82 10.35
N GLU A 216 -7.04 18.16 11.41
CA GLU A 216 -6.18 17.61 12.46
C GLU A 216 -5.20 16.55 11.91
N ASN A 217 -3.95 16.59 12.33
CA ASN A 217 -2.89 15.72 11.83
C ASN A 217 -2.49 14.60 12.81
N SER A 218 -3.38 14.21 13.72
CA SER A 218 -3.15 13.11 14.66
C SER A 218 -2.99 11.76 13.98
N PHE A 219 -3.72 11.55 12.88
CA PHE A 219 -3.71 10.28 12.18
C PHE A 219 -2.33 9.93 11.57
N PRO A 220 -1.66 10.79 10.79
CA PRO A 220 -0.32 10.47 10.27
C PRO A 220 0.72 10.33 11.39
N LYS A 221 0.59 11.08 12.51
CA LYS A 221 1.42 10.92 13.72
C LYS A 221 1.25 9.52 14.33
N ALA A 222 0.01 9.08 14.49
CA ALA A 222 -0.30 7.74 15.02
C ALA A 222 0.22 6.64 14.10
N LEU A 223 0.01 6.77 12.79
CA LEU A 223 0.53 5.83 11.80
C LEU A 223 2.07 5.76 11.83
N ARG A 224 2.74 6.89 11.98
CA ARG A 224 4.19 6.94 12.09
C ARG A 224 4.72 6.30 13.37
N ALA A 225 3.99 6.46 14.47
CA ALA A 225 4.32 5.83 15.76
C ALA A 225 4.06 4.32 15.77
N MET A 226 3.02 3.86 15.03
CA MET A 226 2.63 2.46 14.89
C MET A 226 2.45 2.09 13.40
N PRO A 227 3.54 1.98 12.63
CA PRO A 227 3.49 1.86 11.18
C PRO A 227 2.93 0.53 10.67
N PHE A 228 3.00 -0.52 11.49
CA PHE A 228 2.55 -1.86 11.12
C PHE A 228 1.30 -2.23 11.89
N VAL A 229 0.15 -2.12 11.23
CA VAL A 229 -1.14 -2.46 11.84
C VAL A 229 -1.26 -3.97 12.09
N ALA A 230 -1.95 -4.30 13.16
CA ALA A 230 -2.21 -5.70 13.51
C ALA A 230 -3.10 -6.39 12.46
N PRO A 231 -2.98 -7.73 12.30
CA PRO A 231 -3.82 -8.49 11.35
C PRO A 231 -5.32 -8.36 11.57
N ASN A 232 -5.76 -8.03 12.78
CA ASN A 232 -7.17 -7.75 13.07
C ASN A 232 -7.74 -6.56 12.27
N SER A 233 -6.89 -5.69 11.73
CA SER A 233 -7.34 -4.58 10.88
C SER A 233 -8.03 -5.02 9.58
N MET A 234 -7.82 -6.28 9.14
CA MET A 234 -8.49 -6.85 7.96
C MET A 234 -9.86 -7.47 8.26
N LEU A 235 -10.24 -7.54 9.52
CA LEU A 235 -11.50 -8.12 9.98
C LEU A 235 -12.17 -7.13 10.93
N GLY A 236 -13.35 -6.67 10.60
CA GLY A 236 -14.14 -5.81 11.48
C GLY A 236 -14.80 -6.57 12.61
N PRO A 237 -15.29 -5.87 13.68
CA PRO A 237 -15.84 -6.50 14.87
C PRO A 237 -17.12 -7.30 14.61
N ALA A 238 -17.86 -7.01 13.54
CA ALA A 238 -19.07 -7.77 13.14
C ALA A 238 -18.79 -8.73 11.96
N GLY A 239 -17.52 -9.07 11.69
CA GLY A 239 -17.12 -9.96 10.61
C GLY A 239 -16.93 -9.27 9.27
N GLU A 240 -16.86 -7.94 9.25
CA GLU A 240 -16.63 -7.17 8.03
C GLU A 240 -15.27 -7.50 7.44
N ARG A 241 -15.28 -7.97 6.21
CA ARG A 241 -14.08 -8.17 5.39
C ARG A 241 -13.49 -6.83 4.97
N TRP A 242 -12.21 -6.83 4.70
CA TRP A 242 -11.47 -5.76 4.06
C TRP A 242 -10.64 -6.37 2.93
N VAL A 243 -11.04 -6.15 1.69
CA VAL A 243 -10.35 -6.73 0.53
C VAL A 243 -10.16 -5.66 -0.55
N PRO A 244 -8.92 -5.27 -0.88
CA PRO A 244 -8.65 -4.26 -1.89
C PRO A 244 -8.53 -4.84 -3.29
N VAL A 245 -8.74 -3.95 -4.27
CA VAL A 245 -8.24 -4.06 -5.65
C VAL A 245 -7.51 -2.76 -5.95
N HIS A 246 -6.32 -2.81 -6.51
CA HIS A 246 -5.51 -1.61 -6.67
C HIS A 246 -4.80 -1.55 -8.03
N ALA A 247 -4.54 -0.32 -8.47
CA ALA A 247 -3.65 -0.04 -9.59
C ALA A 247 -2.93 1.31 -9.39
N ILE A 248 -1.77 1.43 -10.00
CA ILE A 248 -0.95 2.64 -10.03
C ILE A 248 -1.22 3.36 -11.34
N PHE A 249 -1.50 4.66 -11.26
CA PHE A 249 -1.79 5.54 -12.39
C PHE A 249 -0.77 6.68 -12.45
N PRO A 250 -0.32 7.10 -13.64
CA PRO A 250 0.46 8.32 -13.74
C PRO A 250 -0.39 9.53 -13.35
N HIS A 251 0.24 10.59 -12.86
CA HIS A 251 -0.47 11.81 -12.42
C HIS A 251 -1.40 12.39 -13.50
N SER A 252 -1.05 12.25 -14.77
CA SER A 252 -1.84 12.76 -15.91
C SER A 252 -3.21 12.09 -16.07
N THR A 253 -3.39 10.88 -15.56
CA THR A 253 -4.64 10.11 -15.72
C THR A 253 -5.30 9.74 -14.38
N ALA A 254 -4.61 9.89 -13.26
CA ALA A 254 -5.09 9.46 -11.94
C ALA A 254 -6.45 10.08 -11.57
N GLN A 255 -6.63 11.39 -11.80
CA GLN A 255 -7.88 12.09 -11.51
C GLN A 255 -9.05 11.56 -12.33
N ALA A 256 -8.88 11.42 -13.66
CA ALA A 256 -9.90 10.89 -14.54
C ALA A 256 -10.24 9.42 -14.21
N ALA A 257 -9.22 8.61 -13.89
CA ALA A 257 -9.40 7.23 -13.48
C ALA A 257 -10.20 7.13 -12.18
N PHE A 258 -9.88 7.96 -11.17
CA PHE A 258 -10.61 7.99 -9.91
C PHE A 258 -12.08 8.36 -10.11
N LYS A 259 -12.35 9.41 -10.89
CA LYS A 259 -13.72 9.83 -11.24
C LYS A 259 -14.50 8.72 -11.97
N THR A 260 -13.86 8.02 -12.89
CA THR A 260 -14.49 6.90 -13.62
C THR A 260 -14.81 5.73 -12.69
N LEU A 261 -13.90 5.40 -11.76
CA LEU A 261 -14.15 4.36 -10.75
C LEU A 261 -15.31 4.72 -9.83
N GLN A 262 -15.41 5.98 -9.39
CA GLN A 262 -16.55 6.43 -8.60
C GLN A 262 -17.87 6.32 -9.36
N ALA A 263 -17.91 6.78 -10.62
CA ALA A 263 -19.09 6.66 -11.46
C ALA A 263 -19.50 5.19 -11.71
N PHE A 264 -18.50 4.30 -11.89
CA PHE A 264 -18.72 2.87 -12.03
C PHE A 264 -19.43 2.27 -10.81
N PHE A 265 -18.92 2.54 -9.58
CA PHE A 265 -19.58 2.03 -8.38
C PHE A 265 -20.92 2.71 -8.09
N ALA A 266 -21.05 4.00 -8.35
CA ALA A 266 -22.33 4.72 -8.22
C ALA A 266 -23.40 4.12 -9.15
N SER A 267 -23.04 3.72 -10.37
CA SER A 267 -23.98 3.05 -11.29
C SER A 267 -24.47 1.68 -10.81
N LYS A 268 -23.79 1.10 -9.82
CA LYS A 268 -24.11 -0.20 -9.22
C LYS A 268 -24.68 -0.09 -7.80
N GLN A 269 -25.03 1.12 -7.33
CA GLN A 269 -25.40 1.35 -5.94
C GLN A 269 -26.53 0.43 -5.45
N SER A 270 -27.62 0.31 -6.20
CA SER A 270 -28.76 -0.57 -5.82
C SER A 270 -28.33 -2.04 -5.69
N TRP A 271 -27.42 -2.50 -6.56
CA TRP A 271 -26.88 -3.85 -6.49
C TRP A 271 -25.91 -4.03 -5.31
N LEU A 272 -25.10 -3.02 -5.00
CA LEU A 272 -24.24 -3.01 -3.82
C LEU A 272 -25.06 -3.08 -2.53
N ASP A 273 -26.15 -2.31 -2.46
CA ASP A 273 -27.07 -2.29 -1.31
C ASP A 273 -27.75 -3.64 -1.11
N GLU A 274 -28.25 -4.27 -2.20
CA GLU A 274 -28.85 -5.62 -2.18
C GLU A 274 -27.91 -6.66 -1.58
N HIS A 275 -26.61 -6.60 -1.93
CA HIS A 275 -25.60 -7.54 -1.45
C HIS A 275 -24.92 -7.08 -0.16
N GLN A 276 -25.32 -5.94 0.41
CA GLN A 276 -24.69 -5.34 1.61
C GLN A 276 -23.19 -5.12 1.45
N ILE A 277 -22.76 -4.71 0.25
CA ILE A 277 -21.36 -4.41 -0.08
C ILE A 277 -21.16 -2.90 0.00
N ARG A 278 -20.09 -2.48 0.68
CA ARG A 278 -19.65 -1.08 0.72
C ARG A 278 -18.29 -0.94 0.06
N ILE A 279 -18.07 0.18 -0.60
CA ILE A 279 -16.81 0.50 -1.26
C ILE A 279 -16.20 1.72 -0.59
N GLY A 280 -14.97 1.57 -0.11
CA GLY A 280 -14.14 2.68 0.33
C GLY A 280 -12.92 2.84 -0.57
N TYR A 281 -12.16 3.93 -0.41
CA TYR A 281 -10.96 4.19 -1.20
C TYR A 281 -9.79 4.56 -0.30
N LEU A 282 -8.66 3.90 -0.57
CA LEU A 282 -7.34 4.35 -0.14
C LEU A 282 -6.57 4.79 -1.38
N CYS A 283 -5.94 5.97 -1.31
CA CYS A 283 -4.97 6.37 -2.32
C CYS A 283 -3.64 6.67 -1.67
N THR A 284 -2.54 6.47 -2.38
CA THR A 284 -1.20 6.89 -1.93
C THR A 284 -0.34 7.26 -3.12
N THR A 285 0.62 8.16 -2.91
CA THR A 285 1.59 8.50 -3.95
C THR A 285 2.71 7.46 -4.01
N VAL A 286 3.27 7.27 -5.21
CA VAL A 286 4.38 6.37 -5.46
C VAL A 286 5.48 7.13 -6.19
N ALA A 287 6.55 7.43 -5.49
CA ALA A 287 7.59 8.35 -5.89
C ALA A 287 7.00 9.69 -6.40
N GLN A 288 7.69 10.40 -7.27
CA GLN A 288 7.21 11.64 -7.90
C GLN A 288 6.39 11.38 -9.18
N GLN A 289 6.01 10.13 -9.46
CA GLN A 289 5.54 9.71 -10.77
C GLN A 289 4.08 9.34 -10.83
N ALA A 290 3.50 8.85 -9.71
CA ALA A 290 2.23 8.18 -9.79
C ALA A 290 1.39 8.26 -8.50
N VAL A 291 0.11 7.96 -8.66
CA VAL A 291 -0.86 7.74 -7.58
C VAL A 291 -1.39 6.31 -7.67
N LEU A 292 -1.30 5.59 -6.57
CA LEU A 292 -2.01 4.34 -6.38
C LEU A 292 -3.44 4.66 -5.96
N ILE A 293 -4.40 4.03 -6.62
CA ILE A 293 -5.82 4.07 -6.28
C ILE A 293 -6.26 2.66 -5.89
N GLU A 294 -6.88 2.54 -4.72
CA GLU A 294 -7.24 1.26 -4.12
C GLU A 294 -8.69 1.28 -3.64
N PRO A 295 -9.68 0.91 -4.50
CA PRO A 295 -11.01 0.55 -4.03
C PRO A 295 -10.95 -0.63 -3.07
N VAL A 296 -11.60 -0.49 -1.92
CA VAL A 296 -11.67 -1.48 -0.86
C VAL A 296 -13.09 -1.98 -0.71
N PHE A 297 -13.27 -3.27 -0.77
CA PHE A 297 -14.56 -3.93 -0.66
C PHE A 297 -14.80 -4.37 0.78
N TYR A 298 -15.95 -3.99 1.32
CA TYR A 298 -16.42 -4.37 2.64
C TYR A 298 -17.73 -5.15 2.53
N TRP A 299 -17.79 -6.30 3.19
CA TRP A 299 -19.01 -7.11 3.38
C TRP A 299 -18.84 -8.00 4.59
N ASN A 300 -19.94 -8.50 5.16
CA ASN A 300 -19.88 -9.42 6.28
C ASN A 300 -19.93 -10.87 5.78
N ASP A 301 -19.13 -11.76 6.41
CA ASP A 301 -19.12 -13.19 6.16
C ASP A 301 -18.49 -13.94 7.33
N SER A 302 -18.69 -15.26 7.41
CA SER A 302 -18.11 -16.14 8.43
C SER A 302 -16.58 -16.16 8.40
N HIS A 303 -15.94 -16.41 9.53
CA HIS A 303 -14.48 -16.49 9.61
C HIS A 303 -13.93 -17.64 8.78
N THR A 304 -12.98 -17.35 7.90
CA THR A 304 -12.24 -18.36 7.15
C THR A 304 -11.12 -18.97 8.01
N ALA A 305 -10.57 -20.10 7.57
CA ALA A 305 -9.37 -20.70 8.20
C ALA A 305 -8.20 -19.70 8.28
N TYR A 306 -8.07 -18.81 7.28
CA TYR A 306 -7.05 -17.76 7.27
C TYR A 306 -7.24 -16.79 8.44
N HIS A 307 -8.46 -16.26 8.65
CA HIS A 307 -8.75 -15.36 9.77
C HIS A 307 -8.48 -16.04 11.12
N LYS A 308 -8.93 -17.28 11.31
CA LYS A 308 -8.71 -18.06 12.53
C LYS A 308 -7.22 -18.32 12.83
N ARG A 309 -6.36 -18.30 11.81
CA ARG A 309 -4.92 -18.53 11.96
C ARG A 309 -4.10 -17.26 12.18
N VAL A 310 -4.52 -16.12 11.62
CA VAL A 310 -3.69 -14.90 11.61
C VAL A 310 -4.19 -13.79 12.52
N VAL A 311 -5.49 -13.75 12.83
CA VAL A 311 -6.09 -12.76 13.72
C VAL A 311 -5.95 -13.23 15.16
N GLU A 312 -5.75 -12.30 16.09
CA GLU A 312 -5.58 -12.58 17.50
C GLU A 312 -6.82 -13.27 18.08
N ALA A 313 -6.62 -14.36 18.85
CA ALA A 313 -7.69 -15.20 19.38
C ALA A 313 -8.70 -14.41 20.26
N ASP A 314 -8.21 -13.47 21.06
CA ASP A 314 -9.08 -12.66 21.93
C ASP A 314 -9.92 -11.66 21.12
N TYR A 315 -9.40 -11.16 19.99
CA TYR A 315 -10.18 -10.34 19.08
C TYR A 315 -11.26 -11.16 18.37
N LEU A 316 -10.94 -12.37 17.90
CA LEU A 316 -11.92 -13.28 17.30
C LEU A 316 -13.05 -13.65 18.27
N LYS A 317 -12.73 -13.88 19.56
CA LYS A 317 -13.76 -14.11 20.59
C LYS A 317 -14.71 -12.92 20.75
N LYS A 318 -14.19 -11.68 20.66
CA LYS A 318 -15.02 -10.47 20.72
C LYS A 318 -15.91 -10.30 19.49
N CYS A 319 -15.42 -10.69 18.33
CA CYS A 319 -16.20 -10.65 17.08
C CYS A 319 -17.32 -11.70 17.04
N GLY A 320 -17.20 -12.80 17.83
CA GLY A 320 -18.10 -13.96 17.71
C GLY A 320 -17.92 -14.70 16.37
N GLU A 321 -18.91 -15.50 15.98
CA GLU A 321 -18.95 -16.17 14.67
C GLU A 321 -20.02 -15.49 13.80
N PRO A 322 -19.63 -14.64 12.84
CA PRO A 322 -20.57 -14.01 11.93
C PRO A 322 -21.27 -15.06 11.04
N ALA A 323 -22.49 -14.78 10.62
CA ALA A 323 -23.23 -15.63 9.70
C ALA A 323 -22.51 -15.71 8.35
N ALA A 324 -22.53 -16.88 7.73
CA ALA A 324 -21.99 -17.08 6.39
C ALA A 324 -22.80 -16.29 5.35
N ASN A 325 -22.11 -15.63 4.43
CA ASN A 325 -22.71 -14.88 3.33
C ASN A 325 -22.03 -15.20 1.98
N PRO A 326 -22.23 -16.44 1.47
CA PRO A 326 -21.62 -16.86 0.22
C PRO A 326 -22.09 -16.05 -0.99
N SER A 327 -23.31 -15.50 -0.96
CA SER A 327 -23.84 -14.64 -2.00
C SER A 327 -23.04 -13.34 -2.14
N ALA A 328 -22.82 -12.61 -1.04
CA ALA A 328 -22.01 -11.40 -1.06
C ALA A 328 -20.54 -11.72 -1.42
N THR A 329 -20.00 -12.83 -0.92
CA THR A 329 -18.64 -13.25 -1.27
C THR A 329 -18.47 -13.54 -2.76
N ALA A 330 -19.44 -14.19 -3.40
CA ALA A 330 -19.44 -14.43 -4.86
C ALA A 330 -19.61 -13.11 -5.63
N ALA A 331 -20.52 -12.25 -5.19
CA ALA A 331 -20.76 -10.93 -5.76
C ALA A 331 -19.50 -10.04 -5.71
N VAL A 332 -18.82 -9.98 -4.56
CA VAL A 332 -17.53 -9.29 -4.42
C VAL A 332 -16.46 -9.89 -5.34
N GLY A 333 -16.39 -11.21 -5.47
CA GLY A 333 -15.46 -11.88 -6.37
C GLY A 333 -15.63 -11.42 -7.84
N ALA A 334 -16.88 -11.35 -8.33
CA ALA A 334 -17.20 -10.87 -9.66
C ALA A 334 -16.87 -9.38 -9.84
N LEU A 335 -17.29 -8.54 -8.87
CA LEU A 335 -17.08 -7.10 -8.91
C LEU A 335 -15.60 -6.71 -8.87
N LYS A 336 -14.80 -7.42 -8.07
CA LYS A 336 -13.33 -7.26 -8.04
C LYS A 336 -12.69 -7.50 -9.41
N ALA A 337 -13.09 -8.57 -10.10
CA ALA A 337 -12.56 -8.88 -11.42
C ALA A 337 -12.96 -7.81 -12.45
N GLU A 338 -14.21 -7.32 -12.38
CA GLU A 338 -14.69 -6.22 -13.23
C GLU A 338 -13.92 -4.92 -12.95
N THR A 339 -13.73 -4.58 -11.68
CA THR A 339 -12.94 -3.42 -11.25
C THR A 339 -11.50 -3.50 -11.75
N ALA A 340 -10.84 -4.66 -11.65
CA ALA A 340 -9.47 -4.83 -12.13
C ALA A 340 -9.38 -4.62 -13.65
N ARG A 341 -10.33 -5.16 -14.41
CA ARG A 341 -10.39 -4.91 -15.87
C ARG A 341 -10.61 -3.44 -16.21
N LEU A 342 -11.52 -2.76 -15.49
CA LEU A 342 -11.75 -1.33 -15.67
C LEU A 342 -10.48 -0.53 -15.37
N MET A 343 -9.82 -0.77 -14.24
CA MET A 343 -8.58 -0.07 -13.88
C MET A 343 -7.51 -0.23 -14.96
N ARG A 344 -7.35 -1.44 -15.51
CA ARG A 344 -6.42 -1.68 -16.61
C ARG A 344 -6.83 -0.92 -17.88
N SER A 345 -8.11 -0.91 -18.26
CA SER A 345 -8.58 -0.19 -19.45
C SER A 345 -8.38 1.34 -19.34
N LEU A 346 -8.30 1.85 -18.11
CA LEU A 346 -7.97 3.26 -17.81
C LEU A 346 -6.45 3.53 -17.79
N GLY A 347 -5.62 2.55 -18.14
CA GLY A 347 -4.16 2.67 -18.16
C GLY A 347 -3.48 2.41 -16.81
N GLY A 348 -4.20 1.88 -15.83
CA GLY A 348 -3.65 1.50 -14.54
C GLY A 348 -2.77 0.25 -14.61
N ILE A 349 -1.68 0.26 -13.86
CA ILE A 349 -0.76 -0.87 -13.73
C ILE A 349 -0.98 -1.56 -12.40
N HIS A 350 -1.40 -2.82 -12.44
CA HIS A 350 -1.50 -3.63 -11.24
C HIS A 350 -0.11 -4.03 -10.72
N PHE A 351 0.03 -4.06 -9.43
CA PHE A 351 1.18 -4.65 -8.71
C PHE A 351 0.64 -5.66 -7.69
N GLN A 352 1.51 -6.35 -6.96
CA GLN A 352 1.08 -7.47 -6.11
C GLN A 352 0.22 -8.48 -6.88
N ILE A 353 0.68 -8.82 -8.07
CA ILE A 353 -0.10 -9.54 -9.10
C ILE A 353 -0.72 -10.84 -8.56
N GLY A 354 0.09 -11.65 -7.85
CA GLY A 354 -0.36 -12.92 -7.28
C GLY A 354 -0.99 -13.83 -8.32
N LYS A 355 -2.12 -14.44 -7.94
CA LYS A 355 -2.95 -15.28 -8.80
C LYS A 355 -4.26 -14.60 -9.22
N PHE A 356 -4.47 -13.37 -8.80
CA PHE A 356 -5.72 -12.65 -9.02
C PHE A 356 -5.71 -11.80 -10.30
N TYR A 357 -4.68 -10.98 -10.49
CA TYR A 357 -4.61 -10.10 -11.65
C TYR A 357 -4.15 -10.85 -12.90
N THR A 358 -4.78 -10.55 -14.03
CA THR A 358 -4.43 -11.10 -15.34
C THR A 358 -3.17 -10.41 -15.88
N TYR A 359 -2.00 -10.96 -15.56
CA TYR A 359 -0.71 -10.35 -15.91
C TYR A 359 -0.47 -10.28 -17.41
N ARG A 360 -0.86 -11.32 -18.15
CA ARG A 360 -0.55 -11.49 -19.59
C ARG A 360 -1.45 -10.65 -20.49
N GLU A 361 -2.64 -10.34 -20.02
CA GLU A 361 -3.67 -9.69 -20.82
C GLU A 361 -3.29 -8.25 -21.16
N GLY A 362 -3.27 -7.89 -22.46
CA GLY A 362 -2.92 -6.55 -22.97
C GLY A 362 -1.44 -6.22 -22.97
N ARG A 363 -0.54 -7.18 -22.65
CA ARG A 363 0.90 -6.95 -22.68
C ARG A 363 1.49 -7.14 -24.07
N ASN A 364 2.63 -6.47 -24.29
CA ASN A 364 3.43 -6.62 -25.50
C ASN A 364 3.89 -8.08 -25.67
N ALA A 365 3.64 -8.66 -26.86
CA ALA A 365 3.93 -10.07 -27.13
C ALA A 365 5.44 -10.41 -27.00
N ALA A 366 6.33 -9.52 -27.41
CA ALA A 366 7.77 -9.72 -27.28
C ALA A 366 8.22 -9.75 -25.82
N ALA A 367 7.63 -8.88 -24.96
CA ALA A 367 7.91 -8.89 -23.53
C ALA A 367 7.44 -10.18 -22.85
N LEU A 368 6.26 -10.72 -23.25
CA LEU A 368 5.78 -12.00 -22.78
C LEU A 368 6.66 -13.17 -23.24
N ALA A 369 7.07 -13.18 -24.50
CA ALA A 369 7.98 -14.20 -25.04
C ALA A 369 9.32 -14.22 -24.29
N LEU A 370 9.88 -13.06 -24.00
CA LEU A 370 11.10 -12.96 -23.19
C LEU A 370 10.89 -13.51 -21.77
N PHE A 371 9.80 -13.10 -21.10
CA PHE A 371 9.47 -13.62 -19.78
C PHE A 371 9.30 -15.16 -19.79
N ASP A 372 8.59 -15.70 -20.78
CA ASP A 372 8.38 -17.15 -20.92
C ASP A 372 9.68 -17.91 -21.16
N ALA A 373 10.60 -17.36 -21.94
CA ALA A 373 11.92 -17.94 -22.15
C ALA A 373 12.74 -17.97 -20.84
N ILE A 374 12.73 -16.86 -20.06
CA ILE A 374 13.39 -16.78 -18.74
C ILE A 374 12.76 -17.80 -17.78
N LYS A 375 11.42 -17.82 -17.68
CA LYS A 375 10.71 -18.77 -16.82
C LYS A 375 11.06 -20.22 -17.17
N LYS A 376 11.02 -20.57 -18.44
CA LYS A 376 11.37 -21.92 -18.94
C LYS A 376 12.80 -22.30 -18.61
N GLN A 377 13.74 -21.35 -18.70
CA GLN A 377 15.16 -21.59 -18.39
C GLN A 377 15.39 -21.82 -16.88
N LEU A 378 14.75 -21.00 -16.02
CA LEU A 378 14.95 -21.04 -14.58
C LEU A 378 14.10 -22.08 -13.86
N ASP A 379 12.96 -22.47 -14.44
CA ASP A 379 11.99 -23.38 -13.85
C ASP A 379 11.28 -24.24 -14.92
N PRO A 380 12.00 -25.15 -15.60
CA PRO A 380 11.46 -25.94 -16.68
C PRO A 380 10.29 -26.86 -16.27
N GLN A 381 10.23 -27.23 -14.99
CA GLN A 381 9.17 -28.07 -14.42
C GLN A 381 7.98 -27.28 -13.86
N ASN A 382 8.06 -25.93 -13.88
CA ASN A 382 7.04 -25.02 -13.36
C ASN A 382 6.62 -25.30 -11.91
N ILE A 383 7.62 -25.55 -11.03
CA ILE A 383 7.40 -25.79 -9.61
C ILE A 383 7.41 -24.51 -8.76
N MET A 384 8.03 -23.42 -9.27
CA MET A 384 8.08 -22.14 -8.58
C MET A 384 6.75 -21.39 -8.73
N ASN A 385 5.97 -21.38 -7.67
CA ASN A 385 4.67 -20.72 -7.54
C ASN A 385 3.78 -20.89 -8.80
N PRO A 386 3.41 -22.12 -9.18
CA PRO A 386 2.66 -22.37 -10.41
C PRO A 386 1.31 -21.64 -10.39
N GLY A 387 0.95 -21.05 -11.53
CA GLY A 387 -0.32 -20.35 -11.70
C GLY A 387 -0.32 -18.86 -11.33
N VAL A 388 0.84 -18.26 -11.06
CA VAL A 388 0.99 -16.81 -11.01
C VAL A 388 1.34 -16.24 -12.38
N LEU A 389 1.17 -14.94 -12.55
CA LEU A 389 1.51 -14.21 -13.78
C LEU A 389 0.84 -14.78 -15.04
N LYS A 390 -0.42 -15.22 -14.91
CA LYS A 390 -1.27 -15.72 -16.00
C LYS A 390 -1.83 -14.61 -16.87
#